data_ce8f3a75b42c85bf1bc48c0014c0ed2b
#
_entry.id   ce8f3a75b42c85bf1bc48c0014c0ed2b
#
_cell.length_a   1.000
_cell.length_b   1.000
_cell.length_c   1.000
_cell.angle_alpha   90.00
_cell.angle_beta   90.00
_cell.angle_gamma   90.00
#
_symmetry.space_group_name_H-M   'P 1'
#
loop_
_entity.id
_entity.type
_entity.pdbx_description
1 polymer ?
#
loop_
_entity_poly.entity_id
_entity_poly.type
_entity_poly.pdbx_seq_one_letter_code
_entity_poly.pdbx_strand_id
1 'polypeptide(L)'
;TPLDGSSAASDVYKRQAVEPLMIDGHDARLCSVGRTIAEGGLIAEIALQMTGGDAPIEEQLKRDRMYYLILHELGHTLGMNHNMKATQLLSPEELEDPAVLESGIISGSVMDYPAVNYAPNREDQTLFYTIAPGPYDDWYIEYAYSPSLDDADAEAARLEAIAARSSEPALAFGNDADDMRRPGAGVDPRVNIYDNSSDSIAYASNQMQIMHDALNKTADWTPDEGDSYEDVVDGVALLLRFWGLNAGVISRWVGGVYVDRAVVGQEGATEPFIPVERDRQKEAMATLAEQLFGPDAFDVDGGLWRQAAPERRGFEHGGTTEDPKVHRAVLSAQERVLDHLLHPTVLKRITDTELYGNEYPLVEVFEDLTDAVFEADAKDSINSFRRNLQAEYVDRLAMMASEKGAAKYHSTAQALAVLTLSELRDQLASKRLGDRVSQAHAKLLVMNIDRALDDD
;
A
#
# COMPACT_ATOMS: atom_id res chain seq x y z
N THR A 1 49.76 24.63 16.88
CA THR A 1 48.56 24.23 17.65
C THR A 1 47.80 23.19 16.88
N PRO A 2 47.64 21.95 17.39
CA PRO A 2 46.85 20.95 16.71
C PRO A 2 45.36 21.36 16.76
N LEU A 3 44.72 21.38 15.60
CA LEU A 3 43.26 21.51 15.48
C LEU A 3 42.64 20.30 16.13
N ASP A 4 41.93 20.53 17.21
CA ASP A 4 41.16 19.52 17.91
C ASP A 4 39.96 19.08 17.02
N GLY A 5 40.10 17.93 16.34
CA GLY A 5 39.10 17.38 15.47
C GLY A 5 37.82 16.84 16.19
N SER A 6 37.79 16.94 17.54
CA SER A 6 36.68 16.43 18.33
C SER A 6 35.46 17.36 18.38
N SER A 7 35.65 18.67 18.18
CA SER A 7 34.58 19.65 18.24
C SER A 7 33.73 19.68 16.95
N ALA A 8 34.36 19.49 15.79
CA ALA A 8 33.64 19.52 14.50
C ALA A 8 32.74 18.30 14.31
N ALA A 9 33.20 17.12 14.72
CA ALA A 9 32.36 15.90 14.68
C ALA A 9 31.19 15.97 15.68
N SER A 10 31.43 16.53 16.89
CA SER A 10 30.40 16.75 17.90
C SER A 10 29.35 17.79 17.46
N ASP A 11 29.74 18.83 16.73
CA ASP A 11 28.83 19.86 16.24
C ASP A 11 28.04 19.39 15.00
N VAL A 12 28.58 18.51 14.18
CA VAL A 12 27.84 17.83 13.11
C VAL A 12 26.80 16.89 13.70
N TYR A 13 27.15 16.15 14.75
CA TYR A 13 26.21 15.28 15.48
C TYR A 13 25.08 16.07 16.17
N LYS A 14 25.39 17.25 16.73
CA LYS A 14 24.41 18.12 17.39
C LYS A 14 23.48 18.85 16.42
N ARG A 15 23.90 19.08 15.18
CA ARG A 15 23.07 19.71 14.14
C ARG A 15 22.13 18.72 13.45
N GLN A 16 22.31 17.42 13.68
CA GLN A 16 21.44 16.35 13.18
C GLN A 16 20.35 15.90 14.16
N ALA A 17 20.13 16.64 15.25
CA ALA A 17 18.90 16.48 16.02
C ALA A 17 17.69 17.10 15.27
N VAL A 18 17.47 16.65 14.05
CA VAL A 18 16.17 16.80 13.38
C VAL A 18 15.20 15.95 14.18
N GLU A 19 14.07 16.52 14.58
CA GLU A 19 13.01 15.74 15.24
C GLU A 19 12.74 14.48 14.41
N PRO A 20 12.61 13.31 15.07
CA PRO A 20 12.36 12.08 14.35
C PRO A 20 11.11 12.21 13.51
N LEU A 21 11.21 11.93 12.22
CA LEU A 21 10.08 11.85 11.32
C LEU A 21 9.31 10.58 11.66
N MET A 22 8.38 10.67 12.61
CA MET A 22 7.59 9.53 13.06
C MET A 22 6.48 9.21 12.08
N ILE A 23 6.52 8.01 11.50
CA ILE A 23 5.44 7.44 10.69
C ILE A 23 4.97 6.20 11.44
N ASP A 24 3.70 6.12 11.75
CA ASP A 24 3.10 5.03 12.57
C ASP A 24 3.84 4.77 13.91
N GLY A 25 4.36 5.85 14.54
CA GLY A 25 5.10 5.77 15.78
C GLY A 25 6.59 5.38 15.64
N HIS A 26 7.12 5.23 14.42
CA HIS A 26 8.51 4.88 14.13
C HIS A 26 9.28 6.00 13.45
N ASP A 27 10.60 6.09 13.72
CA ASP A 27 11.49 7.01 13.03
C ASP A 27 11.68 6.53 11.58
N ALA A 28 11.11 7.25 10.62
CA ALA A 28 11.18 6.93 9.19
C ALA A 28 12.61 6.92 8.61
N ARG A 29 13.59 7.39 9.36
CA ARG A 29 15.02 7.38 8.96
C ARG A 29 15.73 6.09 9.35
N LEU A 30 15.10 5.23 10.16
CA LEU A 30 15.64 3.92 10.52
C LEU A 30 15.10 2.86 9.54
N CYS A 31 15.96 1.94 9.19
CA CYS A 31 15.56 0.77 8.42
C CYS A 31 14.49 -0.01 9.20
N SER A 32 13.32 -0.18 8.62
CA SER A 32 12.19 -0.89 9.23
C SER A 32 11.92 -2.25 8.58
N VAL A 33 12.82 -2.72 7.71
CA VAL A 33 12.66 -3.99 6.97
C VAL A 33 12.40 -5.17 7.89
N GLY A 34 13.11 -5.27 8.98
CA GLY A 34 12.94 -6.36 9.95
C GLY A 34 11.51 -6.46 10.48
N ARG A 35 10.86 -5.32 10.74
CA ARG A 35 9.45 -5.28 11.13
C ARG A 35 8.53 -5.67 9.99
N THR A 36 8.73 -5.11 8.80
CA THR A 36 7.95 -5.43 7.59
C THR A 36 7.98 -6.94 7.31
N ILE A 37 9.17 -7.53 7.35
CA ILE A 37 9.38 -8.97 7.15
C ILE A 37 8.75 -9.80 8.27
N ALA A 38 8.83 -9.35 9.53
CA ALA A 38 8.23 -10.05 10.66
C ALA A 38 6.70 -10.08 10.55
N GLU A 39 6.09 -8.94 10.23
CA GLU A 39 4.65 -8.82 10.00
C GLU A 39 4.22 -9.66 8.80
N GLY A 40 4.91 -9.57 7.65
CA GLY A 40 4.64 -10.39 6.47
C GLY A 40 4.79 -11.89 6.73
N GLY A 41 5.83 -12.29 7.47
CA GLY A 41 6.04 -13.68 7.88
C GLY A 41 4.90 -14.23 8.75
N LEU A 42 4.40 -13.43 9.69
CA LEU A 42 3.27 -13.84 10.53
C LEU A 42 1.98 -14.04 9.72
N ILE A 43 1.74 -13.20 8.69
CA ILE A 43 0.61 -13.39 7.78
C ILE A 43 0.75 -14.66 6.99
N ALA A 44 1.94 -14.91 6.43
CA ALA A 44 2.19 -16.13 5.69
C ALA A 44 2.02 -17.37 6.59
N GLU A 45 2.45 -17.31 7.84
CA GLU A 45 2.21 -18.37 8.83
C GLU A 45 0.71 -18.61 9.06
N ILE A 46 -0.08 -17.54 9.24
CA ILE A 46 -1.54 -17.62 9.37
C ILE A 46 -2.16 -18.19 8.08
N ALA A 47 -1.79 -17.65 6.91
CA ALA A 47 -2.30 -18.12 5.64
C ALA A 47 -1.94 -19.59 5.39
N LEU A 48 -0.73 -20.03 5.74
CA LEU A 48 -0.30 -21.42 5.66
C LEU A 48 -1.12 -22.33 6.57
N GLN A 49 -1.37 -21.93 7.82
CA GLN A 49 -2.22 -22.67 8.74
C GLN A 49 -3.64 -22.85 8.16
N MET A 50 -4.22 -21.76 7.62
CA MET A 50 -5.55 -21.76 7.04
C MET A 50 -5.67 -22.58 5.74
N THR A 51 -4.57 -22.72 4.99
CA THR A 51 -4.54 -23.47 3.72
C THR A 51 -3.99 -24.89 3.86
N GLY A 52 -3.72 -25.34 5.09
CA GLY A 52 -3.15 -26.67 5.38
C GLY A 52 -1.66 -26.75 5.14
N GLY A 53 -0.92 -25.72 5.53
CA GLY A 53 0.55 -25.69 5.50
C GLY A 53 1.14 -26.88 6.27
N ASP A 54 2.27 -27.42 5.77
CA ASP A 54 3.03 -28.46 6.42
C ASP A 54 4.38 -27.92 6.91
N ALA A 55 5.02 -28.67 7.81
CA ALA A 55 6.30 -28.27 8.40
C ALA A 55 7.39 -27.89 7.39
N PRO A 56 7.54 -28.54 6.21
CA PRO A 56 8.51 -28.13 5.20
C PRO A 56 8.31 -26.72 4.64
N ILE A 57 7.07 -26.32 4.37
CA ILE A 57 6.80 -24.99 3.81
C ILE A 57 6.93 -23.88 4.85
N GLU A 58 6.57 -24.16 6.10
CA GLU A 58 6.83 -23.24 7.22
C GLU A 58 8.33 -23.02 7.43
N GLU A 59 9.12 -24.08 7.34
CA GLU A 59 10.58 -23.99 7.45
C GLU A 59 11.18 -23.22 6.26
N GLN A 60 10.63 -23.36 5.05
CA GLN A 60 11.00 -22.56 3.90
C GLN A 60 10.72 -21.08 4.15
N LEU A 61 9.53 -20.72 4.61
CA LEU A 61 9.17 -19.32 4.93
C LEU A 61 10.18 -18.72 5.93
N LYS A 62 10.49 -19.44 7.02
CA LYS A 62 11.45 -18.98 8.03
C LYS A 62 12.85 -18.82 7.45
N ARG A 63 13.28 -19.77 6.62
CA ARG A 63 14.58 -19.71 5.93
C ARG A 63 14.67 -18.55 4.96
N ASP A 64 13.72 -18.40 4.05
CA ASP A 64 13.71 -17.35 3.02
C ASP A 64 13.67 -15.97 3.67
N ARG A 65 12.85 -15.81 4.71
CA ARG A 65 12.78 -14.59 5.53
C ARG A 65 14.13 -14.23 6.17
N MET A 66 14.83 -15.19 6.75
CA MET A 66 16.11 -14.93 7.39
C MET A 66 17.21 -14.61 6.39
N TYR A 67 17.26 -15.32 5.25
CA TYR A 67 18.19 -15.00 4.17
C TYR A 67 17.96 -13.57 3.67
N TYR A 68 16.72 -13.23 3.36
CA TYR A 68 16.38 -11.90 2.89
C TYR A 68 16.81 -10.80 3.86
N LEU A 69 16.46 -10.92 5.14
CA LEU A 69 16.84 -9.95 6.17
C LEU A 69 18.35 -9.75 6.25
N ILE A 70 19.12 -10.86 6.28
CA ILE A 70 20.60 -10.81 6.36
C ILE A 70 21.19 -10.15 5.11
N LEU A 71 20.70 -10.49 3.92
CA LEU A 71 21.18 -9.91 2.67
C LEU A 71 20.86 -8.40 2.60
N HIS A 72 19.68 -7.99 3.03
CA HIS A 72 19.28 -6.58 3.09
C HIS A 72 20.21 -5.77 4.01
N GLU A 73 20.41 -6.23 5.24
CA GLU A 73 21.29 -5.53 6.20
C GLU A 73 22.77 -5.54 5.74
N LEU A 74 23.20 -6.62 5.05
CA LEU A 74 24.51 -6.67 4.44
C LEU A 74 24.64 -5.63 3.31
N GLY A 75 23.61 -5.44 2.48
CA GLY A 75 23.57 -4.42 1.44
C GLY A 75 23.79 -3.02 2.03
N HIS A 76 23.18 -2.69 3.16
CA HIS A 76 23.47 -1.43 3.87
C HIS A 76 24.93 -1.29 4.30
N THR A 77 25.57 -2.37 4.74
CA THR A 77 27.02 -2.32 5.11
C THR A 77 27.91 -2.09 3.90
N LEU A 78 27.43 -2.44 2.70
CA LEU A 78 28.09 -2.18 1.42
C LEU A 78 27.76 -0.80 0.84
N GLY A 79 26.98 0.04 1.57
CA GLY A 79 26.64 1.40 1.18
C GLY A 79 25.42 1.50 0.24
N MET A 80 24.64 0.45 0.07
CA MET A 80 23.41 0.47 -0.73
C MET A 80 22.28 1.20 0.02
N ASN A 81 21.51 1.99 -0.71
CA ASN A 81 20.25 2.54 -0.25
C ASN A 81 19.11 1.58 -0.56
N HIS A 82 17.95 1.80 0.08
CA HIS A 82 16.72 1.09 -0.30
C HIS A 82 16.41 1.26 -1.77
N ASN A 83 15.83 0.22 -2.36
CA ASN A 83 15.33 0.24 -3.73
C ASN A 83 13.90 -0.30 -3.78
N MET A 84 12.91 0.57 -3.53
CA MET A 84 11.48 0.28 -3.45
C MET A 84 10.83 0.14 -4.83
N LYS A 85 11.61 -0.05 -5.90
CA LYS A 85 11.14 -0.31 -7.26
C LYS A 85 11.62 -1.66 -7.79
N ALA A 86 12.40 -2.37 -7.00
CA ALA A 86 13.01 -3.62 -7.43
C ALA A 86 12.02 -4.77 -7.56
N THR A 87 10.85 -4.70 -6.93
CA THR A 87 9.74 -5.65 -7.10
C THR A 87 9.19 -5.69 -8.53
N GLN A 88 9.49 -4.69 -9.37
CA GLN A 88 9.07 -4.64 -10.77
C GLN A 88 9.80 -5.63 -11.70
N LEU A 89 10.65 -6.50 -11.15
CA LEU A 89 11.48 -7.43 -11.94
C LEU A 89 10.66 -8.52 -12.64
N LEU A 90 9.71 -9.15 -11.93
CA LEU A 90 8.94 -10.31 -12.38
C LEU A 90 7.45 -10.02 -12.42
N SER A 91 6.75 -10.63 -13.39
CA SER A 91 5.28 -10.64 -13.41
C SER A 91 4.71 -11.60 -12.36
N PRO A 92 3.39 -11.54 -12.06
CA PRO A 92 2.77 -12.50 -11.15
C PRO A 92 2.97 -13.95 -11.57
N GLU A 93 2.88 -14.24 -12.88
CA GLU A 93 3.07 -15.58 -13.44
C GLU A 93 4.53 -16.03 -13.33
N GLU A 94 5.48 -15.13 -13.53
CA GLU A 94 6.92 -15.43 -13.38
C GLU A 94 7.28 -15.68 -11.91
N LEU A 95 6.60 -15.08 -10.95
CA LEU A 95 6.79 -15.38 -9.53
C LEU A 95 6.40 -16.81 -9.17
N GLU A 96 5.48 -17.42 -9.90
CA GLU A 96 5.02 -18.80 -9.72
C GLU A 96 5.85 -19.81 -10.54
N ASP A 97 6.76 -19.36 -11.42
CA ASP A 97 7.61 -20.25 -12.23
C ASP A 97 8.63 -21.00 -11.34
N PRO A 98 8.69 -22.34 -11.38
CA PRO A 98 9.70 -23.12 -10.65
C PRO A 98 11.15 -22.72 -10.93
N ALA A 99 11.47 -22.09 -12.07
CA ALA A 99 12.80 -21.57 -12.37
C ALA A 99 13.28 -20.52 -11.36
N VAL A 100 12.37 -19.81 -10.71
CA VAL A 100 12.65 -18.88 -9.60
C VAL A 100 13.35 -19.56 -8.43
N LEU A 101 12.99 -20.82 -8.12
CA LEU A 101 13.64 -21.59 -7.05
C LEU A 101 15.12 -21.85 -7.32
N GLU A 102 15.49 -22.01 -8.60
CA GLU A 102 16.88 -22.23 -9.01
C GLU A 102 17.70 -20.93 -8.93
N SER A 103 17.11 -19.81 -9.33
CA SER A 103 17.76 -18.50 -9.30
C SER A 103 17.91 -17.94 -7.87
N GLY A 104 16.96 -18.20 -7.01
CA GLY A 104 16.86 -17.58 -5.69
C GLY A 104 16.38 -16.12 -5.72
N ILE A 105 15.92 -15.60 -6.87
CA ILE A 105 15.64 -14.18 -7.13
C ILE A 105 14.17 -14.01 -7.49
N ILE A 106 13.44 -13.18 -6.74
CA ILE A 106 12.09 -12.70 -7.05
C ILE A 106 11.99 -11.18 -7.10
N SER A 107 13.07 -10.47 -6.75
CA SER A 107 13.16 -9.01 -6.80
C SER A 107 14.48 -8.58 -7.43
N GLY A 108 14.48 -7.43 -8.07
CA GLY A 108 15.69 -6.85 -8.69
C GLY A 108 16.78 -6.47 -7.70
N SER A 109 16.44 -6.34 -6.41
CA SER A 109 17.38 -6.00 -5.35
C SER A 109 16.92 -6.54 -4.00
N VAL A 110 17.88 -6.93 -3.17
CA VAL A 110 17.66 -7.24 -1.74
C VAL A 110 17.34 -6.00 -0.91
N MET A 111 17.44 -4.80 -1.50
CA MET A 111 17.23 -3.52 -0.80
C MET A 111 15.79 -3.01 -0.85
N ASP A 112 14.84 -3.82 -1.31
CA ASP A 112 13.41 -3.50 -1.34
C ASP A 112 12.73 -3.73 0.03
N TYR A 113 11.45 -3.40 0.15
CA TYR A 113 10.53 -3.78 1.22
C TYR A 113 9.31 -4.51 0.64
N PRO A 114 9.52 -5.69 0.04
CA PRO A 114 8.48 -6.41 -0.66
C PRO A 114 7.43 -6.95 0.30
N ALA A 115 6.22 -7.20 -0.24
CA ALA A 115 5.30 -8.12 0.39
C ALA A 115 5.90 -9.53 0.43
N VAL A 116 5.45 -10.36 1.38
CA VAL A 116 5.74 -11.79 1.32
C VAL A 116 5.09 -12.37 0.05
N ASN A 117 5.86 -13.09 -0.75
CA ASN A 117 5.33 -13.73 -1.95
C ASN A 117 4.55 -14.99 -1.55
N TYR A 118 3.23 -14.86 -1.45
CA TYR A 118 2.33 -15.97 -1.13
C TYR A 118 1.50 -16.29 -2.38
N ALA A 119 1.69 -17.49 -2.94
CA ALA A 119 0.97 -17.92 -4.14
C ALA A 119 -0.50 -18.22 -3.82
N PRO A 120 -1.47 -17.86 -4.70
CA PRO A 120 -2.88 -18.18 -4.54
C PRO A 120 -3.13 -19.69 -4.40
N ASN A 121 -2.39 -20.49 -5.15
CA ASN A 121 -2.41 -21.95 -5.06
C ASN A 121 -1.11 -22.44 -4.43
N ARG A 122 -1.24 -23.27 -3.44
CA ARG A 122 -0.09 -23.82 -2.71
C ARG A 122 0.91 -24.58 -3.60
N GLU A 123 0.42 -25.28 -4.63
CA GLU A 123 1.24 -26.07 -5.53
C GLU A 123 2.18 -25.19 -6.37
N ASP A 124 1.81 -23.91 -6.55
CA ASP A 124 2.56 -22.91 -7.31
C ASP A 124 3.50 -22.07 -6.40
N GLN A 125 3.55 -22.36 -5.08
CA GLN A 125 4.41 -21.64 -4.15
C GLN A 125 5.89 -21.85 -4.49
N THR A 126 6.55 -20.77 -4.87
CA THR A 126 8.00 -20.67 -5.08
C THR A 126 8.67 -20.10 -3.81
N LEU A 127 9.52 -19.08 -3.95
CA LEU A 127 10.16 -18.40 -2.83
C LEU A 127 9.18 -17.46 -2.14
N PHE A 128 9.27 -17.34 -0.81
CA PHE A 128 8.56 -16.32 -0.06
C PHE A 128 9.24 -14.95 -0.12
N TYR A 129 10.55 -14.94 -0.21
CA TYR A 129 11.41 -13.76 -0.37
C TYR A 129 12.58 -14.11 -1.27
N THR A 130 13.19 -13.10 -1.89
CA THR A 130 14.46 -13.30 -2.62
C THR A 130 15.55 -13.76 -1.64
N ILE A 131 16.35 -14.73 -2.04
CA ILE A 131 17.40 -15.34 -1.21
C ILE A 131 18.79 -15.23 -1.85
N ALA A 132 18.89 -14.48 -2.93
CA ALA A 132 20.12 -14.16 -3.64
C ALA A 132 20.12 -12.69 -4.08
N PRO A 133 21.31 -12.06 -4.29
CA PRO A 133 21.38 -10.73 -4.86
C PRO A 133 20.69 -10.67 -6.23
N GLY A 134 19.96 -9.57 -6.48
CA GLY A 134 19.30 -9.32 -7.75
C GLY A 134 20.21 -8.59 -8.75
N PRO A 135 19.74 -8.39 -9.99
CA PRO A 135 20.52 -7.71 -11.04
C PRO A 135 20.92 -6.27 -10.68
N TYR A 136 20.11 -5.55 -9.91
CA TYR A 136 20.48 -4.21 -9.42
C TYR A 136 21.64 -4.28 -8.41
N ASP A 137 21.64 -5.28 -7.53
CA ASP A 137 22.70 -5.46 -6.54
C ASP A 137 24.03 -5.77 -7.22
N ASP A 138 24.03 -6.68 -8.19
CA ASP A 138 25.21 -7.04 -9.00
C ASP A 138 25.75 -5.82 -9.75
N TRP A 139 24.88 -5.02 -10.38
CA TRP A 139 25.24 -3.80 -11.07
C TRP A 139 25.85 -2.76 -10.13
N TYR A 140 25.27 -2.58 -8.92
CA TYR A 140 25.80 -1.68 -7.90
C TYR A 140 27.20 -2.13 -7.44
N ILE A 141 27.39 -3.42 -7.18
CA ILE A 141 28.69 -3.98 -6.77
C ILE A 141 29.71 -3.85 -7.90
N GLU A 142 29.33 -4.07 -9.14
CA GLU A 142 30.19 -3.84 -10.30
C GLU A 142 30.69 -2.39 -10.34
N TYR A 143 29.82 -1.42 -10.15
CA TYR A 143 30.16 -0.01 -10.14
C TYR A 143 31.05 0.37 -8.96
N ALA A 144 30.68 -0.03 -7.73
CA ALA A 144 31.28 0.47 -6.50
C ALA A 144 32.56 -0.29 -6.08
N TYR A 145 32.69 -1.58 -6.46
CA TYR A 145 33.71 -2.46 -5.90
C TYR A 145 34.62 -3.13 -6.92
N SER A 146 34.42 -2.96 -8.21
CA SER A 146 35.37 -3.46 -9.21
C SER A 146 36.71 -2.76 -9.04
N PRO A 147 37.83 -3.49 -9.20
CA PRO A 147 39.15 -2.87 -9.17
C PRO A 147 39.27 -1.74 -10.18
N SER A 148 39.78 -0.58 -9.75
CA SER A 148 40.00 0.55 -10.64
C SER A 148 41.12 0.27 -11.65
N LEU A 149 41.01 0.89 -12.83
CA LEU A 149 42.05 0.87 -13.84
C LEU A 149 43.15 1.85 -13.48
N ASP A 150 44.41 1.59 -13.92
CA ASP A 150 45.54 2.45 -13.66
C ASP A 150 45.44 3.83 -14.38
N ASP A 151 44.79 3.84 -15.55
CA ASP A 151 44.56 5.04 -16.35
C ASP A 151 43.24 5.71 -15.94
N ALA A 152 43.29 6.99 -15.53
CA ALA A 152 42.15 7.73 -15.01
C ALA A 152 41.05 8.00 -16.06
N ASP A 153 41.43 8.19 -17.33
CA ASP A 153 40.46 8.42 -18.41
C ASP A 153 39.75 7.10 -18.78
N ALA A 154 40.49 6.00 -18.80
CA ALA A 154 39.91 4.66 -19.01
C ALA A 154 38.99 4.26 -17.85
N GLU A 155 39.35 4.61 -16.62
CA GLU A 155 38.48 4.36 -15.45
C GLU A 155 37.21 5.19 -15.51
N ALA A 156 37.30 6.47 -15.86
CA ALA A 156 36.13 7.32 -16.04
C ALA A 156 35.17 6.76 -17.12
N ALA A 157 35.71 6.35 -18.25
CA ALA A 157 34.92 5.74 -19.34
C ALA A 157 34.26 4.40 -18.91
N ARG A 158 34.96 3.58 -18.12
CA ARG A 158 34.41 2.34 -17.57
C ARG A 158 33.22 2.61 -16.63
N LEU A 159 33.39 3.53 -15.70
CA LEU A 159 32.32 3.90 -14.75
C LEU A 159 31.12 4.52 -15.46
N GLU A 160 31.35 5.35 -16.48
CA GLU A 160 30.29 5.91 -17.32
C GLU A 160 29.52 4.82 -18.07
N ALA A 161 30.22 3.82 -18.64
CA ALA A 161 29.58 2.71 -19.32
C ALA A 161 28.72 1.84 -18.38
N ILE A 162 29.18 1.60 -17.15
CA ILE A 162 28.38 0.90 -16.13
C ILE A 162 27.15 1.74 -15.75
N ALA A 163 27.33 3.03 -15.47
CA ALA A 163 26.24 3.93 -15.07
C ALA A 163 25.20 4.11 -16.19
N ALA A 164 25.59 4.08 -17.45
CA ALA A 164 24.70 4.21 -18.60
C ALA A 164 23.64 3.11 -18.68
N ARG A 165 23.87 1.96 -18.03
CA ARG A 165 22.92 0.85 -17.95
C ARG A 165 21.77 1.09 -16.97
N SER A 166 21.77 2.16 -16.19
CA SER A 166 20.74 2.47 -15.17
C SER A 166 19.31 2.59 -15.72
N SER A 167 19.12 2.72 -17.03
CA SER A 167 17.82 2.73 -17.71
C SER A 167 17.31 1.32 -18.09
N GLU A 168 18.10 0.26 -17.88
CA GLU A 168 17.65 -1.12 -18.09
C GLU A 168 16.52 -1.45 -17.10
N PRO A 169 15.40 -2.07 -17.53
CA PRO A 169 14.27 -2.36 -16.65
C PRO A 169 14.64 -3.17 -15.39
N ALA A 170 15.57 -4.12 -15.52
CA ALA A 170 16.04 -4.93 -14.39
C ALA A 170 16.84 -4.13 -13.34
N LEU A 171 17.29 -2.92 -13.69
CA LEU A 171 18.02 -2.00 -12.82
C LEU A 171 17.14 -0.83 -12.31
N ALA A 172 15.82 -0.97 -12.42
CA ALA A 172 14.88 0.04 -11.96
C ALA A 172 15.15 0.44 -10.50
N PHE A 173 15.10 1.74 -10.21
CA PHE A 173 15.44 2.29 -8.91
C PHE A 173 14.45 3.36 -8.44
N GLY A 174 14.06 3.25 -7.18
CA GLY A 174 13.32 4.25 -6.42
C GLY A 174 13.59 4.05 -4.93
N ASN A 175 13.69 5.11 -4.14
CA ASN A 175 14.08 4.99 -2.74
C ASN A 175 13.17 5.81 -1.81
N ASP A 176 13.53 5.90 -0.52
CA ASP A 176 12.77 6.65 0.49
C ASP A 176 12.52 8.11 0.14
N ALA A 177 13.31 8.71 -0.75
CA ALA A 177 13.10 10.09 -1.23
C ALA A 177 11.87 10.21 -2.15
N ASP A 178 11.35 9.09 -2.67
CA ASP A 178 10.10 9.06 -3.44
C ASP A 178 8.85 9.13 -2.54
N ASP A 179 9.04 9.16 -1.22
CA ASP A 179 8.05 9.44 -0.16
C ASP A 179 6.75 8.64 -0.28
N MET A 180 6.85 7.33 -0.56
CA MET A 180 5.71 6.44 -0.84
C MET A 180 4.89 6.02 0.38
N ARG A 181 5.30 6.40 1.61
CA ARG A 181 4.65 5.92 2.86
C ARG A 181 3.44 6.73 3.29
N ARG A 182 3.33 8.00 2.87
CA ARG A 182 2.26 8.91 3.33
C ARG A 182 1.11 8.98 2.33
N PRO A 183 -0.14 9.13 2.79
CA PRO A 183 -1.24 9.48 1.90
C PRO A 183 -0.90 10.73 1.08
N GLY A 184 -1.22 10.73 -0.20
CA GLY A 184 -0.94 11.83 -1.11
C GLY A 184 0.51 12.01 -1.54
N ALA A 185 1.45 11.38 -0.83
CA ALA A 185 2.86 11.31 -1.23
C ALA A 185 3.06 10.17 -2.26
N GLY A 186 4.30 10.06 -2.78
CA GLY A 186 4.59 9.14 -3.87
C GLY A 186 3.96 9.61 -5.19
N VAL A 187 4.70 9.49 -6.27
CA VAL A 187 4.27 9.91 -7.61
C VAL A 187 4.21 8.69 -8.52
N ASP A 188 5.29 7.92 -8.57
CA ASP A 188 5.38 6.69 -9.36
C ASP A 188 4.79 5.51 -8.57
N PRO A 189 3.67 4.90 -9.01
CA PRO A 189 3.03 3.80 -8.30
C PRO A 189 3.89 2.53 -8.27
N ARG A 190 4.94 2.44 -9.08
CA ARG A 190 5.91 1.35 -9.10
C ARG A 190 6.96 1.46 -7.99
N VAL A 191 7.05 2.61 -7.31
CA VAL A 191 7.90 2.81 -6.13
C VAL A 191 7.02 2.69 -4.90
N ASN A 192 7.01 1.51 -4.29
CA ASN A 192 6.12 1.24 -3.16
C ASN A 192 6.78 0.33 -2.13
N ILE A 193 6.12 0.14 -1.02
CA ILE A 193 6.41 -0.89 -0.01
C ILE A 193 5.20 -1.80 0.12
N TYR A 194 5.40 -3.03 0.51
CA TYR A 194 4.36 -4.07 0.60
C TYR A 194 3.71 -4.42 -0.74
N ASP A 195 4.34 -4.06 -1.85
CA ASP A 195 3.99 -4.57 -3.17
C ASP A 195 4.89 -5.73 -3.57
N ASN A 196 4.53 -6.37 -4.64
CA ASN A 196 5.36 -7.34 -5.36
C ASN A 196 4.91 -7.39 -6.81
N SER A 197 5.80 -7.88 -7.68
CA SER A 197 5.56 -8.05 -9.11
C SER A 197 5.47 -6.75 -9.93
N SER A 198 5.72 -6.88 -11.22
CA SER A 198 5.56 -5.80 -12.21
C SER A 198 4.08 -5.44 -12.44
N ASP A 199 3.15 -6.31 -12.05
CA ASP A 199 1.72 -6.04 -11.95
C ASP A 199 1.27 -6.03 -10.49
N SER A 200 1.55 -4.94 -9.79
CA SER A 200 1.21 -4.82 -8.37
C SER A 200 -0.29 -4.69 -8.10
N ILE A 201 -1.14 -4.33 -9.10
CA ILE A 201 -2.59 -4.35 -8.95
C ILE A 201 -3.08 -5.80 -8.87
N ALA A 202 -2.71 -6.63 -9.85
CA ALA A 202 -3.10 -8.04 -9.88
C ALA A 202 -2.55 -8.78 -8.64
N TYR A 203 -1.28 -8.53 -8.30
CA TYR A 203 -0.68 -9.13 -7.10
C TYR A 203 -1.43 -8.76 -5.82
N ALA A 204 -1.65 -7.47 -5.58
CA ALA A 204 -2.35 -6.99 -4.37
C ALA A 204 -3.80 -7.49 -4.31
N SER A 205 -4.50 -7.55 -5.45
CA SER A 205 -5.84 -8.13 -5.58
C SER A 205 -5.87 -9.60 -5.13
N ASN A 206 -4.91 -10.42 -5.61
CA ASN A 206 -4.76 -11.81 -5.20
C ASN A 206 -4.50 -11.93 -3.69
N GLN A 207 -3.63 -11.08 -3.14
CA GLN A 207 -3.36 -11.08 -1.69
C GLN A 207 -4.61 -10.71 -0.88
N MET A 208 -5.43 -9.75 -1.32
CA MET A 208 -6.69 -9.40 -0.66
C MET A 208 -7.67 -10.57 -0.69
N GLN A 209 -7.76 -11.31 -1.81
CA GLN A 209 -8.59 -12.51 -1.90
C GLN A 209 -8.14 -13.62 -0.94
N ILE A 210 -6.84 -13.87 -0.84
CA ILE A 210 -6.27 -14.84 0.12
C ILE A 210 -6.66 -14.47 1.56
N MET A 211 -6.59 -13.17 1.90
CA MET A 211 -6.97 -12.69 3.24
C MET A 211 -8.47 -12.84 3.50
N HIS A 212 -9.32 -12.59 2.49
CA HIS A 212 -10.76 -12.84 2.57
C HIS A 212 -11.05 -14.31 2.83
N ASP A 213 -10.41 -15.20 2.08
CA ASP A 213 -10.60 -16.65 2.22
C ASP A 213 -10.12 -17.15 3.59
N ALA A 214 -9.00 -16.62 4.09
CA ALA A 214 -8.49 -16.92 5.43
C ALA A 214 -9.48 -16.48 6.52
N LEU A 215 -10.02 -15.27 6.44
CA LEU A 215 -11.02 -14.78 7.40
C LEU A 215 -12.32 -15.63 7.39
N ASN A 216 -12.66 -16.23 6.27
CA ASN A 216 -13.87 -17.05 6.13
C ASN A 216 -13.69 -18.52 6.57
N LYS A 217 -12.48 -18.97 6.83
CA LYS A 217 -12.20 -20.31 7.38
C LYS A 217 -12.32 -20.35 8.91
N THR A 218 -13.45 -19.92 9.43
CA THR A 218 -13.69 -19.73 10.89
C THR A 218 -13.37 -20.95 11.73
N ALA A 219 -13.57 -22.16 11.21
CA ALA A 219 -13.29 -23.39 11.95
C ALA A 219 -11.80 -23.54 12.29
N ASP A 220 -10.93 -23.06 11.42
CA ASP A 220 -9.48 -23.16 11.54
C ASP A 220 -8.90 -22.13 12.56
N TRP A 221 -9.72 -21.13 12.92
CA TRP A 221 -9.37 -20.13 13.95
C TRP A 221 -9.71 -20.56 15.37
N THR A 222 -10.35 -21.71 15.57
CA THR A 222 -10.69 -22.18 16.93
C THR A 222 -9.45 -22.66 17.64
N PRO A 223 -9.04 -22.01 18.76
CA PRO A 223 -7.87 -22.41 19.52
C PRO A 223 -8.02 -23.82 20.09
N ASP A 224 -6.90 -24.50 20.34
CA ASP A 224 -6.87 -25.79 21.00
C ASP A 224 -7.32 -25.70 22.47
N GLU A 225 -7.67 -26.83 23.07
CA GLU A 225 -8.11 -26.89 24.47
C GLU A 225 -6.98 -26.43 25.42
N GLY A 226 -7.19 -25.29 26.08
CA GLY A 226 -6.25 -24.68 26.99
C GLY A 226 -5.57 -23.42 26.47
N ASP A 227 -5.73 -23.09 25.21
CA ASP A 227 -5.18 -21.89 24.59
C ASP A 227 -6.07 -20.66 24.79
N SER A 228 -5.47 -19.49 24.61
CA SER A 228 -6.15 -18.20 24.64
C SER A 228 -6.76 -17.87 23.28
N TYR A 229 -7.84 -17.05 23.26
CA TYR A 229 -8.36 -16.46 22.04
C TYR A 229 -7.55 -15.24 21.54
N GLU A 230 -6.46 -14.87 22.22
CA GLU A 230 -5.63 -13.71 21.88
C GLU A 230 -5.06 -13.83 20.45
N ASP A 231 -4.55 -15.01 20.07
CA ASP A 231 -4.01 -15.26 18.73
C ASP A 231 -5.06 -15.04 17.62
N VAL A 232 -6.35 -15.28 17.92
CA VAL A 232 -7.44 -15.04 16.98
C VAL A 232 -7.62 -13.53 16.72
N VAL A 233 -7.64 -12.71 17.77
CA VAL A 233 -7.82 -11.27 17.60
C VAL A 233 -6.61 -10.64 16.91
N ASP A 234 -5.41 -11.07 17.22
CA ASP A 234 -4.19 -10.59 16.60
C ASP A 234 -4.10 -10.98 15.12
N GLY A 235 -4.44 -12.22 14.80
CA GLY A 235 -4.50 -12.70 13.43
C GLY A 235 -5.52 -11.93 12.59
N VAL A 236 -6.73 -11.75 13.10
CA VAL A 236 -7.78 -10.96 12.42
C VAL A 236 -7.35 -9.50 12.21
N ALA A 237 -6.78 -8.87 13.24
CA ALA A 237 -6.30 -7.49 13.14
C ALA A 237 -5.20 -7.36 12.09
N LEU A 238 -4.31 -8.33 12.03
CA LEU A 238 -3.21 -8.40 11.08
C LEU A 238 -3.73 -8.56 9.64
N LEU A 239 -4.63 -9.52 9.38
CA LEU A 239 -5.22 -9.72 8.05
C LEU A 239 -5.96 -8.47 7.55
N LEU A 240 -6.77 -7.82 8.39
CA LEU A 240 -7.47 -6.58 8.02
C LEU A 240 -6.49 -5.42 7.78
N ARG A 241 -5.40 -5.34 8.53
CA ARG A 241 -4.35 -4.35 8.29
C ARG A 241 -3.70 -4.55 6.93
N PHE A 242 -3.36 -5.79 6.57
CA PHE A 242 -2.74 -6.09 5.29
C PHE A 242 -3.69 -5.95 4.12
N TRP A 243 -4.96 -6.23 4.33
CA TRP A 243 -5.99 -5.86 3.37
C TRP A 243 -5.90 -4.37 3.01
N GLY A 244 -5.90 -3.50 4.05
CA GLY A 244 -5.75 -2.06 3.86
C GLY A 244 -4.41 -1.64 3.23
N LEU A 245 -3.30 -2.38 3.45
CA LEU A 245 -2.01 -2.09 2.82
C LEU A 245 -2.04 -2.43 1.34
N ASN A 246 -2.54 -3.63 0.95
CA ASN A 246 -2.68 -4.01 -0.45
C ASN A 246 -3.64 -3.07 -1.20
N ALA A 247 -4.78 -2.72 -0.60
CA ALA A 247 -5.67 -1.71 -1.17
C ALA A 247 -4.97 -0.34 -1.32
N GLY A 248 -4.09 0.02 -0.40
CA GLY A 248 -3.23 1.20 -0.48
C GLY A 248 -2.28 1.16 -1.68
N VAL A 249 -1.65 0.01 -1.97
CA VAL A 249 -0.82 -0.20 -3.17
C VAL A 249 -1.64 0.05 -4.43
N ILE A 250 -2.82 -0.57 -4.55
CA ILE A 250 -3.72 -0.39 -5.69
C ILE A 250 -4.12 1.08 -5.86
N SER A 251 -4.45 1.77 -4.77
CA SER A 251 -4.92 3.16 -4.84
C SER A 251 -3.91 4.14 -5.46
N ARG A 252 -2.62 3.85 -5.38
CA ARG A 252 -1.55 4.71 -5.91
C ARG A 252 -1.50 4.78 -7.43
N TRP A 253 -2.13 3.83 -8.12
CA TRP A 253 -2.25 3.85 -9.57
C TRP A 253 -3.20 4.95 -10.05
N VAL A 254 -4.20 5.33 -9.25
CA VAL A 254 -5.11 6.43 -9.58
C VAL A 254 -4.40 7.77 -9.39
N GLY A 255 -4.25 8.52 -10.48
CA GLY A 255 -3.48 9.77 -10.50
C GLY A 255 -1.97 9.56 -10.38
N GLY A 256 -1.49 8.34 -10.63
CA GLY A 256 -0.07 8.00 -10.67
C GLY A 256 0.64 8.58 -11.89
N VAL A 257 1.95 8.77 -11.78
CA VAL A 257 2.81 9.24 -12.86
C VAL A 257 4.11 8.44 -12.82
N TYR A 258 4.47 7.81 -13.91
CA TYR A 258 5.76 7.17 -14.06
C TYR A 258 6.86 8.22 -14.10
N VAL A 259 7.92 7.98 -13.33
CA VAL A 259 9.06 8.91 -13.22
C VAL A 259 10.30 8.24 -13.79
N ASP A 260 10.88 8.87 -14.81
CA ASP A 260 12.18 8.51 -15.37
C ASP A 260 13.22 9.58 -14.99
N ARG A 261 14.36 9.12 -14.45
CA ARG A 261 15.50 10.00 -14.06
C ARG A 261 16.69 9.84 -14.98
N ALA A 262 16.52 9.18 -16.13
CA ALA A 262 17.56 9.05 -17.13
C ALA A 262 17.97 10.43 -17.69
N VAL A 263 19.23 10.54 -18.11
CA VAL A 263 19.74 11.78 -18.70
C VAL A 263 19.37 11.85 -20.18
N VAL A 264 19.29 13.08 -20.71
CA VAL A 264 18.94 13.31 -22.12
C VAL A 264 19.91 12.58 -23.06
N GLY A 265 19.37 11.72 -23.92
CA GLY A 265 20.14 10.94 -24.88
C GLY A 265 20.68 9.61 -24.35
N GLN A 266 20.38 9.24 -23.12
CA GLN A 266 20.68 7.90 -22.57
C GLN A 266 19.83 6.85 -23.31
N GLU A 267 20.44 5.74 -23.69
CA GLU A 267 19.71 4.63 -24.31
C GLU A 267 18.66 4.09 -23.34
N GLY A 268 17.44 3.82 -23.83
CA GLY A 268 16.32 3.34 -23.00
C GLY A 268 15.62 4.41 -22.17
N ALA A 269 16.06 5.68 -22.20
CA ALA A 269 15.39 6.79 -21.51
C ALA A 269 13.98 7.03 -22.08
N THR A 270 13.05 7.33 -21.21
CA THR A 270 11.69 7.77 -21.56
C THR A 270 11.50 9.27 -21.25
N GLU A 271 10.30 9.80 -21.44
CA GLU A 271 9.97 11.13 -20.92
C GLU A 271 10.03 11.14 -19.39
N PRO A 272 10.49 12.23 -18.77
CA PRO A 272 10.67 12.30 -17.31
C PRO A 272 9.39 12.04 -16.49
N PHE A 273 8.22 12.41 -17.05
CA PHE A 273 6.92 12.22 -16.41
C PHE A 273 5.90 11.74 -17.43
N ILE A 274 5.39 10.55 -17.24
CA ILE A 274 4.35 9.95 -18.07
C ILE A 274 3.17 9.58 -17.15
N PRO A 275 1.97 10.18 -17.31
CA PRO A 275 0.80 9.76 -16.55
C PRO A 275 0.50 8.27 -16.77
N VAL A 276 0.05 7.60 -15.72
CA VAL A 276 -0.43 6.22 -15.82
C VAL A 276 -1.59 6.16 -16.81
N GLU A 277 -1.61 5.15 -17.65
CA GLU A 277 -2.62 4.92 -18.67
C GLU A 277 -4.03 4.87 -18.04
N ARG A 278 -5.03 5.41 -18.74
CA ARG A 278 -6.41 5.45 -18.28
C ARG A 278 -6.95 4.08 -17.88
N ASP A 279 -6.73 3.07 -18.72
CA ASP A 279 -7.25 1.73 -18.48
C ASP A 279 -6.66 1.13 -17.20
N ARG A 280 -5.40 1.41 -16.91
CA ARG A 280 -4.72 0.94 -15.69
C ARG A 280 -5.24 1.64 -14.43
N GLN A 281 -5.50 2.94 -14.51
CA GLN A 281 -6.13 3.69 -13.42
C GLN A 281 -7.57 3.22 -13.16
N LYS A 282 -8.33 2.94 -14.20
CA LYS A 282 -9.69 2.38 -14.11
C LYS A 282 -9.71 0.97 -13.54
N GLU A 283 -8.75 0.13 -13.90
CA GLU A 283 -8.57 -1.19 -13.31
C GLU A 283 -8.34 -1.10 -11.79
N ALA A 284 -7.45 -0.21 -11.36
CA ALA A 284 -7.22 0.03 -9.93
C ALA A 284 -8.51 0.48 -9.21
N MET A 285 -9.27 1.41 -9.78
CA MET A 285 -10.53 1.87 -9.21
C MET A 285 -11.58 0.75 -9.15
N ALA A 286 -11.70 -0.04 -10.20
CA ALA A 286 -12.64 -1.17 -10.25
C ALA A 286 -12.30 -2.25 -9.23
N THR A 287 -11.01 -2.58 -9.06
CA THR A 287 -10.55 -3.54 -8.05
C THR A 287 -10.86 -3.04 -6.63
N LEU A 288 -10.64 -1.76 -6.34
CA LEU A 288 -11.02 -1.16 -5.06
C LEU A 288 -12.53 -1.14 -4.84
N ALA A 289 -13.30 -0.86 -5.90
CA ALA A 289 -14.77 -0.88 -5.85
C ALA A 289 -15.31 -2.26 -5.48
N GLU A 290 -14.71 -3.33 -6.01
CA GLU A 290 -15.10 -4.71 -5.72
C GLU A 290 -14.58 -5.18 -4.36
N GLN A 291 -13.27 -5.12 -4.13
CA GLN A 291 -12.64 -5.84 -3.01
C GLN A 291 -12.50 -5.02 -1.73
N LEU A 292 -12.75 -3.70 -1.74
CA LEU A 292 -12.67 -2.86 -0.55
C LEU A 292 -13.97 -2.13 -0.24
N PHE A 293 -14.60 -1.57 -1.27
CA PHE A 293 -15.80 -0.76 -1.11
C PHE A 293 -17.08 -1.56 -1.34
N GLY A 294 -17.02 -2.71 -2.02
CA GLY A 294 -18.16 -3.54 -2.37
C GLY A 294 -18.97 -4.03 -1.16
N PRO A 295 -20.25 -4.34 -1.35
CA PRO A 295 -21.11 -4.81 -0.26
C PRO A 295 -20.64 -6.15 0.34
N ASP A 296 -19.99 -6.99 -0.45
CA ASP A 296 -19.55 -8.33 -0.06
C ASP A 296 -18.05 -8.37 0.32
N ALA A 297 -17.33 -7.24 0.20
CA ALA A 297 -15.88 -7.16 0.46
C ALA A 297 -15.48 -7.67 1.87
N PHE A 298 -16.36 -7.47 2.86
CA PHE A 298 -16.16 -7.90 4.26
C PHE A 298 -17.27 -8.82 4.75
N ASP A 299 -17.84 -9.63 3.84
CA ASP A 299 -18.80 -10.68 4.20
C ASP A 299 -18.05 -11.87 4.81
N VAL A 300 -17.74 -11.73 6.11
CA VAL A 300 -17.00 -12.69 6.92
C VAL A 300 -17.95 -13.37 7.89
N ASP A 301 -17.79 -14.69 8.08
CA ASP A 301 -18.62 -15.46 9.02
C ASP A 301 -18.60 -14.84 10.43
N GLY A 302 -19.78 -14.50 10.92
CA GLY A 302 -19.96 -13.93 12.26
C GLY A 302 -19.46 -14.83 13.40
N GLY A 303 -19.11 -16.09 13.13
CA GLY A 303 -18.45 -17.01 14.06
C GLY A 303 -17.08 -16.50 14.49
N LEU A 304 -16.29 -16.00 13.54
CA LEU A 304 -14.97 -15.46 13.79
C LEU A 304 -15.00 -14.31 14.82
N TRP A 305 -15.94 -13.37 14.65
CA TRP A 305 -16.04 -12.21 15.56
C TRP A 305 -16.36 -12.60 17.00
N ARG A 306 -17.03 -13.73 17.24
CA ARG A 306 -17.28 -14.23 18.60
C ARG A 306 -16.03 -14.80 19.28
N GLN A 307 -15.04 -15.18 18.49
CA GLN A 307 -13.77 -15.73 18.97
C GLN A 307 -12.67 -14.64 19.07
N ALA A 308 -12.82 -13.51 18.44
CA ALA A 308 -11.86 -12.41 18.46
C ALA A 308 -11.86 -11.68 19.82
N ALA A 309 -11.36 -12.33 20.85
CA ALA A 309 -11.31 -11.84 22.22
C ALA A 309 -9.89 -11.47 22.62
N PRO A 310 -9.61 -10.19 22.95
CA PRO A 310 -8.30 -9.78 23.41
C PRO A 310 -7.99 -10.38 24.79
N GLU A 311 -6.72 -10.42 25.14
CA GLU A 311 -6.28 -10.77 26.48
C GLU A 311 -6.92 -9.84 27.53
N ARG A 312 -7.20 -10.39 28.71
CA ARG A 312 -7.84 -9.61 29.79
C ARG A 312 -6.94 -8.44 30.20
N ARG A 313 -7.50 -7.24 30.14
CA ARG A 313 -6.80 -6.03 30.57
C ARG A 313 -6.42 -6.07 32.04
N GLY A 314 -5.24 -5.55 32.35
CA GLY A 314 -4.78 -5.30 33.70
C GLY A 314 -5.45 -4.05 34.34
N PHE A 315 -4.74 -3.41 35.26
CA PHE A 315 -5.21 -2.19 35.92
C PHE A 315 -5.16 -0.94 35.03
N GLU A 316 -4.36 -0.95 33.97
CA GLU A 316 -4.29 0.12 32.99
C GLU A 316 -5.39 -0.07 31.93
N HIS A 317 -6.32 0.87 31.88
CA HIS A 317 -7.46 0.79 30.96
C HIS A 317 -7.31 1.80 29.85
N GLY A 318 -7.19 1.33 28.62
CA GLY A 318 -7.04 2.15 27.42
C GLY A 318 -8.30 2.86 26.93
N GLY A 319 -9.30 3.12 27.77
CA GLY A 319 -10.49 3.93 27.46
C GLY A 319 -11.52 3.28 26.49
N THR A 320 -11.24 2.11 25.88
CA THR A 320 -12.20 1.37 25.05
C THR A 320 -12.69 0.11 25.74
N THR A 321 -13.85 -0.40 25.36
CA THR A 321 -14.37 -1.70 25.82
C THR A 321 -13.70 -2.86 25.10
N GLU A 322 -13.71 -4.06 25.69
CA GLU A 322 -12.97 -5.24 25.20
C GLU A 322 -13.64 -5.96 24.02
N ASP A 323 -14.88 -5.64 23.71
CA ASP A 323 -15.62 -6.24 22.58
C ASP A 323 -14.96 -5.92 21.23
N PRO A 324 -15.01 -6.84 20.25
CA PRO A 324 -14.42 -6.64 18.94
C PRO A 324 -14.95 -5.38 18.24
N LYS A 325 -14.04 -4.51 17.75
CA LYS A 325 -14.37 -3.25 17.07
C LYS A 325 -14.36 -3.45 15.53
N VAL A 326 -15.09 -4.45 15.06
CA VAL A 326 -15.10 -4.88 13.66
C VAL A 326 -15.35 -3.73 12.69
N HIS A 327 -16.39 -2.92 12.94
CA HIS A 327 -16.73 -1.79 12.07
C HIS A 327 -15.61 -0.74 12.00
N ARG A 328 -14.90 -0.52 13.11
CA ARG A 328 -13.78 0.43 13.13
C ARG A 328 -12.58 -0.13 12.35
N ALA A 329 -12.29 -1.42 12.50
CA ALA A 329 -11.19 -2.07 11.80
C ALA A 329 -11.39 -2.05 10.28
N VAL A 330 -12.60 -2.42 9.81
CA VAL A 330 -12.96 -2.36 8.38
C VAL A 330 -12.91 -0.91 7.87
N LEU A 331 -13.53 0.03 8.58
CA LEU A 331 -13.52 1.43 8.16
C LEU A 331 -12.09 1.99 8.07
N SER A 332 -11.18 1.58 8.97
CA SER A 332 -9.78 2.03 8.91
C SER A 332 -9.05 1.59 7.65
N ALA A 333 -9.36 0.40 7.11
CA ALA A 333 -8.83 -0.03 5.82
C ALA A 333 -9.37 0.82 4.67
N GLN A 334 -10.67 1.15 4.70
CA GLN A 334 -11.33 2.00 3.71
C GLN A 334 -10.86 3.46 3.80
N GLU A 335 -10.71 4.02 5.03
CA GLU A 335 -10.18 5.37 5.28
C GLU A 335 -8.78 5.54 4.67
N ARG A 336 -7.90 4.55 4.78
CA ARG A 336 -6.54 4.59 4.21
C ARG A 336 -6.54 4.88 2.70
N VAL A 337 -7.44 4.24 1.97
CA VAL A 337 -7.59 4.45 0.52
C VAL A 337 -8.25 5.80 0.22
N LEU A 338 -9.29 6.16 0.94
CA LEU A 338 -9.92 7.47 0.80
C LEU A 338 -8.97 8.62 1.15
N ASP A 339 -8.07 8.43 2.14
CA ASP A 339 -7.01 9.39 2.48
C ASP A 339 -6.07 9.66 1.31
N HIS A 340 -5.82 8.66 0.47
CA HIS A 340 -5.00 8.83 -0.73
C HIS A 340 -5.82 9.40 -1.89
N LEU A 341 -6.92 8.76 -2.26
CA LEU A 341 -7.72 9.15 -3.44
C LEU A 341 -8.29 10.57 -3.33
N LEU A 342 -8.69 11.00 -2.12
CA LEU A 342 -9.21 12.35 -1.85
C LEU A 342 -8.15 13.30 -1.29
N HIS A 343 -6.85 12.94 -1.35
CA HIS A 343 -5.80 13.81 -0.86
C HIS A 343 -5.63 15.05 -1.75
N PRO A 344 -5.50 16.28 -1.20
CA PRO A 344 -5.37 17.50 -1.99
C PRO A 344 -4.26 17.44 -3.05
N THR A 345 -3.14 16.81 -2.72
CA THR A 345 -1.99 16.66 -3.63
C THR A 345 -2.31 15.72 -4.80
N VAL A 346 -3.03 14.61 -4.54
CA VAL A 346 -3.43 13.65 -5.59
C VAL A 346 -4.44 14.29 -6.53
N LEU A 347 -5.50 14.90 -5.99
CA LEU A 347 -6.53 15.56 -6.80
C LEU A 347 -5.93 16.70 -7.66
N LYS A 348 -4.98 17.45 -7.10
CA LYS A 348 -4.27 18.48 -7.87
C LYS A 348 -3.39 17.85 -8.96
N ARG A 349 -2.66 16.78 -8.66
CA ARG A 349 -1.83 16.06 -9.63
C ARG A 349 -2.66 15.52 -10.79
N ILE A 350 -3.84 14.94 -10.53
CA ILE A 350 -4.75 14.48 -11.59
C ILE A 350 -5.08 15.64 -12.53
N THR A 351 -5.48 16.79 -11.99
CA THR A 351 -5.80 17.98 -12.81
C THR A 351 -4.59 18.52 -13.56
N ASP A 352 -3.41 18.57 -12.94
CA ASP A 352 -2.18 19.05 -13.59
C ASP A 352 -1.77 18.10 -14.72
N THR A 353 -1.91 16.78 -14.55
CA THR A 353 -1.53 15.77 -15.53
C THR A 353 -2.45 15.72 -16.76
N GLU A 354 -3.70 16.19 -16.66
CA GLU A 354 -4.58 16.38 -17.83
C GLU A 354 -3.94 17.29 -18.89
N LEU A 355 -3.03 18.20 -18.48
CA LEU A 355 -2.32 19.08 -19.40
C LEU A 355 -1.24 18.37 -20.22
N TYR A 356 -0.81 17.18 -19.80
CA TYR A 356 0.27 16.45 -20.47
C TYR A 356 0.03 14.93 -20.58
N GLY A 357 -1.22 14.52 -20.78
CA GLY A 357 -1.55 13.19 -21.28
C GLY A 357 -2.32 12.28 -20.33
N ASN A 358 -2.76 12.74 -19.16
CA ASN A 358 -3.70 11.96 -18.35
C ASN A 358 -5.08 11.93 -19.00
N GLU A 359 -5.52 10.74 -19.41
CA GLU A 359 -6.82 10.51 -20.05
C GLU A 359 -7.91 10.05 -19.06
N TYR A 360 -7.61 10.03 -17.76
CA TYR A 360 -8.57 9.76 -16.69
C TYR A 360 -8.77 11.04 -15.85
N PRO A 361 -9.66 11.93 -16.33
CA PRO A 361 -9.82 13.27 -15.75
C PRO A 361 -10.45 13.20 -14.36
N LEU A 362 -10.21 14.25 -13.56
CA LEU A 362 -10.66 14.33 -12.18
C LEU A 362 -12.18 14.11 -12.04
N VAL A 363 -13.00 14.56 -12.99
CA VAL A 363 -14.45 14.35 -12.95
C VAL A 363 -14.80 12.86 -12.98
N GLU A 364 -14.18 12.06 -13.85
CA GLU A 364 -14.42 10.62 -13.92
C GLU A 364 -13.93 9.90 -12.64
N VAL A 365 -12.84 10.36 -12.02
CA VAL A 365 -12.37 9.81 -10.74
C VAL A 365 -13.42 10.01 -9.65
N PHE A 366 -14.07 11.19 -9.60
CA PHE A 366 -15.16 11.45 -8.65
C PHE A 366 -16.39 10.60 -8.94
N GLU A 367 -16.78 10.46 -10.22
CA GLU A 367 -17.91 9.64 -10.66
C GLU A 367 -17.67 8.16 -10.27
N ASP A 368 -16.55 7.57 -10.69
CA ASP A 368 -16.24 6.17 -10.42
C ASP A 368 -16.11 5.87 -8.91
N LEU A 369 -15.51 6.77 -8.13
CA LEU A 369 -15.41 6.60 -6.69
C LEU A 369 -16.78 6.71 -6.00
N THR A 370 -17.62 7.65 -6.45
CA THR A 370 -18.99 7.80 -5.94
C THR A 370 -19.82 6.56 -6.24
N ASP A 371 -19.72 6.03 -7.46
CA ASP A 371 -20.39 4.79 -7.87
C ASP A 371 -19.90 3.60 -7.06
N ALA A 372 -18.60 3.46 -6.83
CA ALA A 372 -18.03 2.43 -5.96
C ALA A 372 -18.62 2.45 -4.54
N VAL A 373 -18.92 3.63 -4.01
CA VAL A 373 -19.46 3.81 -2.66
C VAL A 373 -20.98 3.67 -2.61
N PHE A 374 -21.74 3.98 -3.67
CA PHE A 374 -23.19 4.09 -3.61
C PHE A 374 -23.99 3.23 -4.59
N GLU A 375 -23.44 2.85 -5.76
CA GLU A 375 -24.25 2.23 -6.82
C GLU A 375 -24.74 0.84 -6.44
N ALA A 376 -23.89 0.00 -5.84
CA ALA A 376 -24.25 -1.37 -5.45
C ALA A 376 -25.47 -1.44 -4.51
N ASP A 377 -25.71 -0.37 -3.73
CA ASP A 377 -26.82 -0.28 -2.76
C ASP A 377 -28.07 0.41 -3.32
N ALA A 378 -28.14 0.57 -4.65
CA ALA A 378 -29.18 1.38 -5.28
C ALA A 378 -30.60 0.88 -5.08
N LYS A 379 -30.81 -0.42 -4.79
CA LYS A 379 -32.15 -1.05 -4.79
C LYS A 379 -32.52 -1.80 -3.52
N ASP A 380 -31.54 -2.15 -2.67
CA ASP A 380 -31.70 -3.06 -1.55
C ASP A 380 -31.34 -2.46 -0.19
N SER A 381 -31.13 -3.30 0.81
CA SER A 381 -30.64 -2.90 2.12
C SER A 381 -29.15 -2.61 2.07
N ILE A 382 -28.75 -1.53 2.74
CA ILE A 382 -27.36 -1.13 2.89
C ILE A 382 -26.79 -1.82 4.13
N ASN A 383 -25.78 -2.67 4.00
CA ASN A 383 -25.15 -3.32 5.15
C ASN A 383 -24.43 -2.31 6.06
N SER A 384 -24.05 -2.74 7.26
CA SER A 384 -23.51 -1.82 8.27
C SER A 384 -22.11 -1.29 7.92
N PHE A 385 -21.28 -2.04 7.20
CA PHE A 385 -19.97 -1.57 6.75
C PHE A 385 -20.13 -0.48 5.68
N ARG A 386 -21.00 -0.71 4.72
CA ARG A 386 -21.33 0.26 3.67
C ARG A 386 -21.90 1.55 4.24
N ARG A 387 -22.77 1.48 5.25
CA ARG A 387 -23.31 2.70 5.91
C ARG A 387 -22.20 3.55 6.53
N ASN A 388 -21.19 2.92 7.14
CA ASN A 388 -20.04 3.66 7.68
C ASN A 388 -19.20 4.28 6.57
N LEU A 389 -18.91 3.54 5.51
CA LEU A 389 -18.18 4.02 4.34
C LEU A 389 -18.88 5.22 3.68
N GLN A 390 -20.21 5.12 3.45
CA GLN A 390 -20.99 6.18 2.85
C GLN A 390 -21.02 7.44 3.69
N ALA A 391 -21.14 7.30 5.03
CA ALA A 391 -21.06 8.44 5.94
C ALA A 391 -19.69 9.11 5.91
N GLU A 392 -18.62 8.33 5.98
CA GLU A 392 -17.24 8.83 5.90
C GLU A 392 -16.96 9.56 4.57
N TYR A 393 -17.43 9.00 3.45
CA TYR A 393 -17.25 9.61 2.13
C TYR A 393 -17.98 10.96 2.05
N VAL A 394 -19.25 11.03 2.50
CA VAL A 394 -20.01 12.29 2.54
C VAL A 394 -19.34 13.31 3.44
N ASP A 395 -18.84 12.92 4.62
CA ASP A 395 -18.16 13.83 5.55
C ASP A 395 -16.86 14.39 4.93
N ARG A 396 -16.13 13.60 4.14
CA ARG A 396 -14.93 14.05 3.40
C ARG A 396 -15.28 15.04 2.29
N LEU A 397 -16.33 14.78 1.52
CA LEU A 397 -16.79 15.72 0.50
C LEU A 397 -17.30 17.02 1.12
N ALA A 398 -18.06 16.94 2.22
CA ALA A 398 -18.54 18.10 2.96
C ALA A 398 -17.37 18.96 3.49
N MET A 399 -16.33 18.31 4.05
CA MET A 399 -15.12 19.03 4.48
C MET A 399 -14.40 19.68 3.29
N MET A 400 -14.34 19.00 2.12
CA MET A 400 -13.72 19.56 0.92
C MET A 400 -14.47 20.76 0.38
N ALA A 401 -15.79 20.73 0.40
CA ALA A 401 -16.67 21.84 -0.03
C ALA A 401 -16.63 23.06 0.90
N SER A 402 -16.28 22.88 2.18
CA SER A 402 -16.31 23.93 3.19
C SER A 402 -15.24 25.03 3.01
N GLU A 403 -15.41 26.18 3.69
CA GLU A 403 -14.38 27.23 3.78
C GLU A 403 -13.00 26.70 4.27
N LYS A 404 -12.99 25.71 5.16
CA LYS A 404 -11.75 25.07 5.62
C LYS A 404 -11.11 24.22 4.49
N GLY A 405 -11.92 23.62 3.64
CA GLY A 405 -11.49 22.92 2.45
C GLY A 405 -10.83 23.86 1.43
N ALA A 406 -11.36 25.08 1.28
CA ALA A 406 -10.83 26.09 0.36
C ALA A 406 -9.34 26.44 0.62
N ALA A 407 -8.87 26.28 1.85
CA ALA A 407 -7.47 26.48 2.21
C ALA A 407 -6.55 25.30 1.80
N LYS A 408 -7.11 24.14 1.44
CA LYS A 408 -6.36 22.89 1.19
C LYS A 408 -6.53 22.39 -0.25
N TYR A 409 -7.74 22.46 -0.77
CA TYR A 409 -8.11 21.91 -2.07
C TYR A 409 -8.14 22.99 -3.15
N HIS A 410 -7.75 22.63 -4.36
CA HIS A 410 -7.91 23.54 -5.49
C HIS A 410 -9.40 23.65 -5.92
N SER A 411 -9.74 24.73 -6.63
CA SER A 411 -11.12 25.10 -6.94
C SER A 411 -11.88 24.02 -7.73
N THR A 412 -11.24 23.29 -8.65
CA THR A 412 -11.89 22.21 -9.40
C THR A 412 -12.34 21.08 -8.48
N ALA A 413 -11.49 20.62 -7.55
CA ALA A 413 -11.85 19.58 -6.60
C ALA A 413 -13.01 20.02 -5.68
N GLN A 414 -13.01 21.30 -5.25
CA GLN A 414 -14.12 21.83 -4.47
C GLN A 414 -15.42 21.89 -5.27
N ALA A 415 -15.37 22.36 -6.52
CA ALA A 415 -16.54 22.43 -7.39
C ALA A 415 -17.12 21.02 -7.63
N LEU A 416 -16.27 20.01 -7.85
CA LEU A 416 -16.70 18.63 -8.00
C LEU A 416 -17.30 18.08 -6.69
N ALA A 417 -16.72 18.39 -5.53
CA ALA A 417 -17.27 17.96 -4.24
C ALA A 417 -18.69 18.54 -4.01
N VAL A 418 -18.90 19.83 -4.33
CA VAL A 418 -20.22 20.47 -4.25
C VAL A 418 -21.21 19.83 -5.23
N LEU A 419 -20.78 19.58 -6.47
CA LEU A 419 -21.61 18.93 -7.49
C LEU A 419 -22.01 17.51 -7.03
N THR A 420 -21.03 16.68 -6.63
CA THR A 420 -21.25 15.31 -6.18
C THR A 420 -22.19 15.26 -4.97
N LEU A 421 -22.01 16.16 -3.98
CA LEU A 421 -22.92 16.25 -2.84
C LEU A 421 -24.35 16.59 -3.27
N SER A 422 -24.52 17.51 -4.22
CA SER A 422 -25.84 17.89 -4.72
C SER A 422 -26.55 16.75 -5.46
N GLU A 423 -25.81 16.00 -6.28
CA GLU A 423 -26.32 14.84 -7.02
C GLU A 423 -26.66 13.69 -6.06
N LEU A 424 -25.78 13.39 -5.08
CA LEU A 424 -26.04 12.38 -4.04
C LEU A 424 -27.27 12.72 -3.22
N ARG A 425 -27.47 14.00 -2.82
CA ARG A 425 -28.66 14.45 -2.10
C ARG A 425 -29.94 14.10 -2.87
N ASP A 426 -29.98 14.45 -4.16
CA ASP A 426 -31.15 14.24 -5.00
C ASP A 426 -31.41 12.73 -5.23
N GLN A 427 -30.34 11.96 -5.44
CA GLN A 427 -30.41 10.52 -5.57
C GLN A 427 -30.94 9.86 -4.29
N LEU A 428 -30.37 10.18 -3.12
CA LEU A 428 -30.76 9.60 -1.83
C LEU A 428 -32.18 10.01 -1.41
N ALA A 429 -32.59 11.25 -1.68
CA ALA A 429 -33.94 11.74 -1.38
C ALA A 429 -35.03 11.01 -2.19
N SER A 430 -34.71 10.57 -3.42
CA SER A 430 -35.64 9.87 -4.31
C SER A 430 -35.67 8.35 -4.07
N LYS A 431 -34.66 7.79 -3.35
CA LYS A 431 -34.42 6.35 -3.24
C LYS A 431 -35.42 5.67 -2.31
N ARG A 432 -35.96 4.51 -2.76
CA ARG A 432 -36.76 3.62 -1.93
C ARG A 432 -35.93 2.40 -1.55
N LEU A 433 -35.48 2.37 -0.29
CA LEU A 433 -34.66 1.28 0.25
C LEU A 433 -35.53 0.25 0.97
N GLY A 434 -35.07 -1.02 0.99
CA GLY A 434 -35.86 -2.16 1.43
C GLY A 434 -36.15 -2.21 2.94
N ASP A 435 -35.26 -1.66 3.78
CA ASP A 435 -35.39 -1.75 5.24
C ASP A 435 -35.37 -0.35 5.93
N ARG A 436 -35.83 -0.34 7.19
CA ARG A 436 -35.95 0.90 7.96
C ARG A 436 -34.62 1.54 8.34
N VAL A 437 -33.56 0.72 8.53
CA VAL A 437 -32.24 1.25 8.91
C VAL A 437 -31.60 1.94 7.73
N SER A 438 -31.66 1.31 6.56
CA SER A 438 -31.16 1.90 5.30
C SER A 438 -31.92 3.18 4.94
N GLN A 439 -33.25 3.20 5.14
CA GLN A 439 -34.07 4.43 4.96
C GLN A 439 -33.66 5.55 5.95
N ALA A 440 -33.39 5.20 7.21
CA ALA A 440 -32.93 6.17 8.21
C ALA A 440 -31.53 6.70 7.89
N HIS A 441 -30.63 5.82 7.42
CA HIS A 441 -29.30 6.18 6.97
C HIS A 441 -29.33 7.17 5.78
N ALA A 442 -30.08 6.86 4.72
CA ALA A 442 -30.23 7.76 3.58
C ALA A 442 -30.74 9.14 4.00
N LYS A 443 -31.73 9.20 4.89
CA LYS A 443 -32.23 10.48 5.45
C LYS A 443 -31.16 11.23 6.22
N LEU A 444 -30.34 10.53 7.02
CA LEU A 444 -29.24 11.14 7.76
C LEU A 444 -28.21 11.75 6.81
N LEU A 445 -27.84 11.03 5.74
CA LEU A 445 -26.92 11.54 4.74
C LEU A 445 -27.47 12.79 4.04
N VAL A 446 -28.75 12.78 3.63
CA VAL A 446 -29.39 13.98 3.05
C VAL A 446 -29.32 15.17 4.01
N MET A 447 -29.63 14.97 5.29
CA MET A 447 -29.54 16.05 6.29
C MET A 447 -28.10 16.55 6.50
N ASN A 448 -27.10 15.70 6.41
CA ASN A 448 -25.69 16.09 6.52
C ASN A 448 -25.25 16.87 5.26
N ILE A 449 -25.67 16.42 4.09
CA ILE A 449 -25.37 17.10 2.81
C ILE A 449 -26.04 18.49 2.78
N ASP A 450 -27.33 18.58 3.15
CA ASP A 450 -28.05 19.88 3.19
C ASP A 450 -27.31 20.88 4.09
N ARG A 451 -26.87 20.44 5.30
CA ARG A 451 -26.05 21.32 6.17
C ARG A 451 -24.74 21.74 5.51
N ALA A 452 -24.05 20.82 4.85
CA ALA A 452 -22.77 21.13 4.21
C ALA A 452 -22.93 22.11 3.02
N LEU A 453 -24.09 22.09 2.35
CA LEU A 453 -24.37 22.98 1.22
C LEU A 453 -25.02 24.31 1.64
N ASP A 454 -25.63 24.38 2.86
CA ASP A 454 -26.30 25.56 3.40
C ASP A 454 -25.38 26.44 4.28
N ASP A 455 -24.25 25.89 4.78
CA ASP A 455 -23.28 26.59 5.65
C ASP A 455 -22.33 27.53 4.86
N ASP A 456 -22.60 27.78 3.56
CA ASP A 456 -21.97 28.81 2.72
C ASP A 456 -22.96 30.03 2.60
#